data_0aa7ca4d2d211bf3ba74093abd9ab6c5
#
_entry.id   0aa7ca4d2d211bf3ba74093abd9ab6c5
#
_cell.length_a   1.000
_cell.length_b   1.000
_cell.length_c   1.000
_cell.angle_alpha   90.00
_cell.angle_beta   90.00
_cell.angle_gamma   90.00
#
_symmetry.space_group_name_H-M   'P 1'
#
loop_
_entity.id
_entity.type
_entity.pdbx_description
1 polymer ?
#
loop_
_entity_poly.entity_id
_entity_poly.type
_entity_poly.pdbx_seq_one_letter_code
_entity_poly.pdbx_strand_id
1 'polypeptide(L)'
;MPHRSVITAAHAEVHIPVCDLSLDITPEGGGFHYQITDLRSKCLIQTEGGLFVSVDNAKCKAAAEARNYAGGYQGPIEWTPIRFKDE
;
A
#
# COMPACT_ATOMS: atom_id res chain seq x y z
N MET A 1 24.51 6.14 -13.99
CA MET A 1 23.34 6.64 -14.55
C MET A 1 22.18 6.61 -13.58
N PRO A 2 21.54 7.69 -13.52
CA PRO A 2 20.45 7.78 -12.59
C PRO A 2 19.29 6.96 -13.07
N HIS A 3 18.59 6.44 -12.15
CA HIS A 3 17.43 5.73 -12.51
C HIS A 3 16.46 5.77 -11.36
N ARG A 4 15.27 5.62 -11.69
CA ARG A 4 14.25 5.66 -10.75
C ARG A 4 14.10 4.32 -10.12
N SER A 5 14.26 4.27 -8.87
CA SER A 5 14.23 2.98 -8.22
C SER A 5 12.79 2.51 -8.04
N VAL A 6 11.93 3.37 -7.58
CA VAL A 6 10.56 2.96 -7.29
C VAL A 6 9.61 4.09 -7.56
N ILE A 7 8.49 3.75 -8.15
CA ILE A 7 7.39 4.67 -8.31
C ILE A 7 6.22 4.09 -7.55
N THR A 8 5.75 4.84 -6.58
CA THR A 8 4.61 4.43 -5.80
C THR A 8 3.46 5.34 -6.13
N ALA A 9 2.39 4.78 -6.64
CA ALA A 9 1.24 5.59 -7.02
C ALA A 9 0.55 6.17 -5.80
N ALA A 10 0.53 5.44 -4.69
CA ALA A 10 -0.04 5.94 -3.45
C ALA A 10 0.55 5.15 -2.29
N HIS A 11 0.64 5.80 -1.15
CA HIS A 11 1.21 5.19 0.03
C HIS A 11 0.42 5.62 1.26
N ALA A 12 0.20 4.71 2.18
CA ALA A 12 -0.45 5.04 3.44
C ALA A 12 0.17 4.18 4.53
N GLU A 13 -0.02 4.61 5.77
CA GLU A 13 0.44 3.85 6.91
C GLU A 13 -0.63 3.85 7.99
N VAL A 14 -0.69 2.75 8.72
CA VAL A 14 -1.59 2.61 9.85
C VAL A 14 -0.75 2.28 11.07
N HIS A 15 -0.83 3.13 12.08
CA HIS A 15 -0.06 2.94 13.31
C HIS A 15 -1.03 2.91 14.48
N ILE A 16 -1.23 1.71 15.03
CA ILE A 16 -2.10 1.54 16.18
C ILE A 16 -1.38 0.64 17.18
N PRO A 17 -1.90 0.54 18.40
CA PRO A 17 -1.18 -0.25 19.42
C PRO A 17 -0.90 -1.69 19.01
N VAL A 18 -1.77 -2.30 18.22
CA VAL A 18 -1.60 -3.71 17.90
C VAL A 18 -0.78 -3.95 16.65
N CYS A 19 -0.62 -2.96 15.78
CA CYS A 19 0.18 -3.19 14.58
C CYS A 19 0.56 -1.89 13.90
N ASP A 20 1.62 -1.99 13.08
CA ASP A 20 2.05 -0.91 12.21
C ASP A 20 2.07 -1.47 10.81
N LEU A 21 1.35 -0.85 9.91
CA LEU A 21 1.22 -1.35 8.55
C LEU A 21 1.63 -0.28 7.55
N SER A 22 2.22 -0.74 6.46
CA SER A 22 2.55 0.11 5.32
C SER A 22 1.76 -0.41 4.13
N LEU A 23 1.03 0.47 3.47
CA LEU A 23 0.22 0.13 2.31
C LEU A 23 0.79 0.87 1.11
N ASP A 24 1.07 0.13 0.06
CA ASP A 24 1.65 0.71 -1.15
C ASP A 24 0.87 0.28 -2.36
N ILE A 25 0.56 1.24 -3.22
CA ILE A 25 -0.07 0.99 -4.50
C ILE A 25 0.97 1.28 -5.57
N THR A 26 1.28 0.31 -6.39
CA THR A 26 2.31 0.49 -7.41
C THR A 26 1.74 0.19 -8.79
N PRO A 27 2.15 0.95 -9.80
CA PRO A 27 1.76 0.64 -11.17
C PRO A 27 2.53 -0.57 -11.68
N GLU A 28 1.86 -1.39 -12.45
CA GLU A 28 2.49 -2.57 -12.98
C GLU A 28 1.75 -3.06 -14.20
N GLY A 29 2.45 -3.08 -15.33
CA GLY A 29 1.95 -3.75 -16.51
C GLY A 29 0.56 -3.35 -16.98
N GLY A 30 0.22 -2.09 -16.91
CA GLY A 30 -1.07 -1.65 -17.38
C GLY A 30 -2.15 -1.56 -16.32
N GLY A 31 -1.78 -1.80 -15.08
CA GLY A 31 -2.71 -1.70 -13.98
C GLY A 31 -1.99 -1.32 -12.71
N PHE A 32 -2.61 -1.64 -11.59
CA PHE A 32 -2.04 -1.32 -10.28
C PHE A 32 -2.21 -2.51 -9.36
N HIS A 33 -1.25 -2.68 -8.47
CA HIS A 33 -1.43 -3.67 -7.43
C HIS A 33 -1.05 -3.06 -6.09
N TYR A 34 -1.40 -3.75 -5.01
CA TYR A 34 -1.11 -3.25 -3.69
C TYR A 34 -0.29 -4.26 -2.90
N GLN A 35 0.43 -3.72 -1.92
CA GLN A 35 1.15 -4.54 -0.96
C GLN A 35 0.89 -3.99 0.42
N ILE A 36 0.76 -4.87 1.38
CA ILE A 36 0.62 -4.49 2.78
C ILE A 36 1.75 -5.16 3.53
N THR A 37 2.55 -4.38 4.23
CA THR A 37 3.70 -4.87 4.96
C THR A 37 3.52 -4.58 6.43
N ASP A 38 3.80 -5.56 7.27
CA ASP A 38 3.84 -5.37 8.70
C ASP A 38 5.18 -4.77 9.06
N LEU A 39 5.19 -3.52 9.48
CA LEU A 39 6.43 -2.81 9.72
C LEU A 39 7.19 -3.33 10.93
N ARG A 40 6.50 -3.92 11.89
CA ARG A 40 7.18 -4.44 13.08
C ARG A 40 7.96 -5.70 12.77
N SER A 41 7.40 -6.57 11.96
CA SER A 41 8.10 -7.80 11.59
C SER A 41 8.83 -7.65 10.27
N LYS A 42 8.53 -6.60 9.52
CA LYS A 42 9.09 -6.35 8.20
C LYS A 42 8.75 -7.45 7.22
N CYS A 43 7.58 -8.02 7.39
CA CYS A 43 7.10 -9.09 6.52
C CYS A 43 5.95 -8.62 5.67
N LEU A 44 5.94 -9.09 4.43
CA LEU A 44 4.82 -8.85 3.55
C LEU A 44 3.66 -9.72 4.04
N ILE A 45 2.52 -9.09 4.33
CA ILE A 45 1.40 -9.85 4.84
C ILE A 45 0.30 -10.03 3.81
N GLN A 46 0.27 -9.18 2.80
CA GLN A 46 -0.79 -9.27 1.82
C GLN A 46 -0.34 -8.64 0.52
N THR A 47 -0.56 -9.34 -0.56
CA THR A 47 -0.37 -8.78 -1.89
C THR A 47 -1.41 -9.41 -2.80
N GLU A 48 -2.01 -8.60 -3.63
CA GLU A 48 -3.02 -9.10 -4.53
C GLU A 48 -2.37 -9.48 -5.84
N GLY A 49 -2.67 -10.68 -6.32
CA GLY A 49 -2.06 -11.15 -7.54
C GLY A 49 -2.62 -10.54 -8.80
N GLY A 50 -3.82 -10.01 -8.75
CA GLY A 50 -4.41 -9.39 -9.90
C GLY A 50 -4.07 -7.92 -9.97
N LEU A 51 -4.44 -7.30 -11.08
CA LEU A 51 -4.23 -5.89 -11.27
C LEU A 51 -5.57 -5.17 -11.21
N PHE A 52 -5.53 -4.00 -10.62
CA PHE A 52 -6.71 -3.14 -10.56
C PHE A 52 -6.62 -2.10 -11.65
N VAL A 53 -7.78 -1.69 -12.16
CA VAL A 53 -7.77 -0.75 -13.28
C VAL A 53 -7.45 0.67 -12.87
N SER A 54 -7.58 0.99 -11.60
CA SER A 54 -7.30 2.34 -11.15
C SER A 54 -6.67 2.32 -9.77
N VAL A 55 -6.01 3.43 -9.46
CA VAL A 55 -5.43 3.61 -8.13
C VAL A 55 -6.52 3.56 -7.07
N ASP A 56 -7.68 4.16 -7.36
CA ASP A 56 -8.77 4.18 -6.38
C ASP A 56 -9.27 2.78 -6.06
N ASN A 57 -9.40 1.94 -7.07
CA ASN A 57 -9.82 0.57 -6.83
C ASN A 57 -8.81 -0.18 -5.98
N ALA A 58 -7.53 0.01 -6.28
CA ALA A 58 -6.49 -0.64 -5.49
C ALA A 58 -6.48 -0.11 -4.06
N LYS A 59 -6.68 1.18 -3.88
CA LYS A 59 -6.76 1.76 -2.53
C LYS A 59 -7.90 1.16 -1.73
N CYS A 60 -9.06 1.03 -2.35
CA CYS A 60 -10.22 0.47 -1.66
C CYS A 60 -9.94 -0.93 -1.16
N LYS A 61 -9.35 -1.75 -2.02
CA LYS A 61 -9.06 -3.12 -1.63
C LYS A 61 -7.99 -3.18 -0.56
N ALA A 62 -6.93 -2.40 -0.74
CA ALA A 62 -5.85 -2.39 0.23
C ALA A 62 -6.34 -1.92 1.60
N ALA A 63 -7.15 -0.88 1.61
CA ALA A 63 -7.69 -0.36 2.87
C ALA A 63 -8.56 -1.41 3.56
N ALA A 64 -9.40 -2.11 2.79
CA ALA A 64 -10.26 -3.13 3.37
C ALA A 64 -9.45 -4.24 4.00
N GLU A 65 -8.40 -4.69 3.30
CA GLU A 65 -7.57 -5.76 3.84
C GLU A 65 -6.79 -5.30 5.06
N ALA A 66 -6.28 -4.06 5.02
CA ALA A 66 -5.54 -3.54 6.16
C ALA A 66 -6.43 -3.41 7.38
N ARG A 67 -7.66 -2.92 7.20
CA ARG A 67 -8.57 -2.80 8.32
C ARG A 67 -8.90 -4.16 8.92
N ASN A 68 -9.05 -5.15 8.06
CA ASN A 68 -9.34 -6.50 8.51
C ASN A 68 -8.17 -7.07 9.30
N TYR A 69 -6.97 -6.90 8.78
CA TYR A 69 -5.77 -7.37 9.47
C TYR A 69 -5.61 -6.68 10.82
N ALA A 70 -5.97 -5.43 10.90
CA ALA A 70 -5.83 -4.64 12.12
C ALA A 70 -7.01 -4.84 13.08
N GLY A 71 -7.80 -5.88 12.89
CA GLY A 71 -8.86 -6.21 13.81
C GLY A 71 -10.09 -5.33 13.69
N GLY A 72 -10.35 -4.83 12.50
CA GLY A 72 -11.51 -3.99 12.30
C GLY A 72 -11.26 -2.52 12.55
N TYR A 73 -10.05 -2.09 12.33
CA TYR A 73 -9.67 -0.70 12.49
C TYR A 73 -10.65 0.22 11.75
N GLN A 74 -11.17 1.23 12.46
CA GLN A 74 -12.16 2.14 11.89
C GLN A 74 -11.60 3.55 11.69
N GLY A 75 -10.35 3.77 12.01
CA GLY A 75 -9.76 5.09 11.87
C GLY A 75 -9.45 5.45 10.44
N PRO A 76 -8.92 6.64 10.21
CA PRO A 76 -8.62 7.07 8.86
C PRO A 76 -7.40 6.36 8.28
N ILE A 77 -7.40 6.19 6.98
CA ILE A 77 -6.24 5.76 6.24
C ILE A 77 -5.98 6.86 5.22
N GLU A 78 -4.91 7.60 5.43
CA GLU A 78 -4.64 8.78 4.62
C GLU A 78 -3.56 8.46 3.61
N TRP A 79 -3.90 8.59 2.36
CA TRP A 79 -3.02 8.25 1.26
C TRP A 79 -2.23 9.48 0.83
N THR A 80 -0.93 9.29 0.66
CA THR A 80 -0.11 10.31 0.04
C THR A 80 -0.06 10.06 -1.45
N PRO A 81 0.04 11.13 -2.24
CA PRO A 81 0.00 10.97 -3.69
C PRO A 81 1.30 10.38 -4.23
N ILE A 82 1.36 10.29 -5.54
CA ILE A 82 2.48 9.70 -6.25
C ILE A 82 3.80 10.29 -5.79
N ARG A 83 4.77 9.43 -5.57
CA ARG A 83 6.09 9.85 -5.16
C ARG A 83 7.10 9.24 -6.11
N PHE A 84 8.13 10.00 -6.39
CA PHE A 84 9.25 9.54 -7.19
C PHE A 84 10.50 9.63 -6.36
N LYS A 85 11.32 8.60 -6.49
CA LYS A 85 12.62 8.63 -5.86
C LYS A 85 13.65 8.72 -6.95
N ASP A 86 14.36 9.82 -6.99
CA ASP A 86 15.43 10.01 -7.95
C ASP A 86 16.74 9.81 -7.26
N GLU A 87 17.57 9.04 -7.88
CA GLU A 87 18.85 8.71 -7.28
C GLU A 87 19.99 9.43 -7.95
#